data_61ce7cf797375f966bbade8b1d1b7854
#
_entry.id   61ce7cf797375f966bbade8b1d1b7854
#
_cell.length_a   1.000
_cell.length_b   1.000
_cell.length_c   1.000
_cell.angle_alpha   90.00
_cell.angle_beta   90.00
_cell.angle_gamma   90.00
#
_symmetry.space_group_name_H-M   'P 1'
#
loop_
_entity.id
_entity.type
_entity.pdbx_description
1 polymer ?
#
loop_
_entity_poly.entity_id
_entity_poly.type
_entity_poly.pdbx_seq_one_letter_code
_entity_poly.pdbx_strand_id
1 'polypeptide(L)'
;MANTHCPRVIGVASGKGGVGKTTVSVNLAAALAASGQRVALLDADMGLANAQIALGSRSPLNISHVLSGERSLREVWVKTSAGVMLIPGASGRRDLAAIGESEISTVIQSVNDIVDDIDVLVVDVAAGISPSVMSILSACHYRLIVLRDEPSSIADAYGTIKVMTTELGLDEVYLVPNMVPSQGSGWQLFKRMNDVCTRFLGLSVNYLTSIEADELIMDGLRKHQSVLTFAPGSSGARDFRRLGELVLDLPALADVQGQRQFFFERLLEVTQEG
;
A
#
# COMPACT_ATOMS: atom_id res chain seq x y z
N MET A 1 -7.94 20.17 23.13
CA MET A 1 -7.23 18.89 23.27
C MET A 1 -6.75 18.55 21.88
N ALA A 2 -5.43 18.47 21.66
CA ALA A 2 -4.89 18.02 20.38
C ALA A 2 -5.38 16.58 20.16
N ASN A 3 -5.91 16.33 18.98
CA ASN A 3 -6.38 14.98 18.61
C ASN A 3 -5.12 14.14 18.41
N THR A 4 -4.75 13.32 19.39
CA THR A 4 -3.56 12.44 19.38
C THR A 4 -3.82 11.22 18.50
N HIS A 5 -4.34 11.43 17.28
CA HIS A 5 -4.57 10.37 16.33
C HIS A 5 -3.32 10.16 15.45
N CYS A 6 -2.80 8.95 15.42
CA CYS A 6 -1.76 8.56 14.47
C CYS A 6 -2.40 7.88 13.25
N PRO A 7 -2.18 8.38 12.02
CA PRO A 7 -2.72 7.74 10.82
C PRO A 7 -2.20 6.31 10.67
N ARG A 8 -3.07 5.39 10.19
CA ARG A 8 -2.66 4.04 9.81
C ARG A 8 -1.86 4.08 8.52
N VAL A 9 -0.72 3.42 8.46
CA VAL A 9 0.12 3.34 7.25
C VAL A 9 0.13 1.92 6.72
N ILE A 10 -0.38 1.75 5.50
CA ILE A 10 -0.58 0.46 4.85
C ILE A 10 0.29 0.39 3.61
N GLY A 11 1.36 -0.38 3.66
CA GLY A 11 2.18 -0.69 2.50
C GLY A 11 1.57 -1.81 1.68
N VAL A 12 1.29 -1.56 0.41
CA VAL A 12 0.85 -2.57 -0.55
C VAL A 12 2.01 -2.91 -1.46
N ALA A 13 2.46 -4.16 -1.40
CA ALA A 13 3.64 -4.62 -2.13
C ALA A 13 3.39 -5.94 -2.87
N SER A 14 4.32 -6.32 -3.71
CA SER A 14 4.32 -7.60 -4.41
C SER A 14 5.74 -7.99 -4.79
N GLY A 15 6.01 -9.27 -4.83
CA GLY A 15 7.31 -9.77 -5.31
C GLY A 15 7.51 -9.60 -6.81
N LYS A 16 6.43 -9.49 -7.60
CA LYS A 16 6.44 -9.44 -9.07
C LYS A 16 5.57 -8.31 -9.61
N GLY A 17 6.00 -7.71 -10.72
CA GLY A 17 5.17 -6.79 -11.50
C GLY A 17 3.97 -7.50 -12.17
N GLY A 18 2.88 -6.78 -12.36
CA GLY A 18 1.70 -7.28 -13.09
C GLY A 18 0.71 -8.11 -12.27
N VAL A 19 0.93 -8.32 -10.97
CA VAL A 19 -0.03 -9.03 -10.09
C VAL A 19 -1.23 -8.18 -9.66
N GLY A 20 -1.26 -6.90 -10.05
CA GLY A 20 -2.35 -5.99 -9.74
C GLY A 20 -2.16 -5.16 -8.45
N LYS A 21 -0.93 -4.99 -7.98
CA LYS A 21 -0.59 -4.21 -6.79
C LYS A 21 -1.23 -2.81 -6.80
N THR A 22 -0.93 -1.99 -7.80
CA THR A 22 -1.49 -0.63 -7.95
C THR A 22 -3.03 -0.66 -8.04
N THR A 23 -3.61 -1.66 -8.70
CA THR A 23 -5.07 -1.86 -8.73
C THR A 23 -5.62 -2.06 -7.32
N VAL A 24 -4.94 -2.88 -6.51
CA VAL A 24 -5.32 -3.10 -5.10
C VAL A 24 -5.15 -1.81 -4.30
N SER A 25 -4.03 -1.11 -4.42
CA SER A 25 -3.76 0.14 -3.70
C SER A 25 -4.81 1.21 -3.98
N VAL A 26 -5.12 1.44 -5.25
CA VAL A 26 -6.10 2.44 -5.71
C VAL A 26 -7.51 2.12 -5.20
N ASN A 27 -7.95 0.87 -5.35
CA ASN A 27 -9.30 0.49 -4.96
C ASN A 27 -9.46 0.35 -3.44
N LEU A 28 -8.40 -0.07 -2.71
CA LEU A 28 -8.38 -0.03 -1.25
C LEU A 28 -8.50 1.43 -0.75
N ALA A 29 -7.70 2.35 -1.28
CA ALA A 29 -7.77 3.76 -0.92
C ALA A 29 -9.17 4.34 -1.19
N ALA A 30 -9.78 4.00 -2.34
CA ALA A 30 -11.14 4.43 -2.68
C ALA A 30 -12.19 3.80 -1.74
N ALA A 31 -12.04 2.53 -1.33
CA ALA A 31 -12.95 1.88 -0.40
C ALA A 31 -12.89 2.53 1.00
N LEU A 32 -11.68 2.82 1.48
CA LEU A 32 -11.47 3.52 2.75
C LEU A 32 -12.04 4.95 2.72
N ALA A 33 -11.85 5.68 1.61
CA ALA A 33 -12.44 7.01 1.46
C ALA A 33 -13.98 6.95 1.42
N ALA A 34 -14.56 5.94 0.75
CA ALA A 34 -16.00 5.71 0.71
C ALA A 34 -16.59 5.33 2.08
N SER A 35 -15.80 4.76 2.99
CA SER A 35 -16.20 4.49 4.39
C SER A 35 -16.06 5.71 5.33
N GLY A 36 -15.70 6.88 4.78
CA GLY A 36 -15.61 8.13 5.54
C GLY A 36 -14.23 8.45 6.09
N GLN A 37 -13.19 7.66 5.78
CA GLN A 37 -11.82 7.96 6.19
C GLN A 37 -11.21 9.07 5.33
N ARG A 38 -10.37 9.91 5.93
CA ARG A 38 -9.50 10.84 5.20
C ARG A 38 -8.28 10.07 4.72
N VAL A 39 -8.20 9.78 3.42
CA VAL A 39 -7.21 8.86 2.85
C VAL A 39 -6.22 9.59 1.96
N ALA A 40 -4.92 9.38 2.21
CA ALA A 40 -3.87 9.67 1.23
C ALA A 40 -3.38 8.37 0.57
N LEU A 41 -3.08 8.44 -0.73
CA LEU A 41 -2.41 7.39 -1.50
C LEU A 41 -1.07 7.93 -1.99
N LEU A 42 0.03 7.38 -1.50
CA LEU A 42 1.38 7.65 -1.99
C LEU A 42 1.74 6.62 -3.07
N ASP A 43 1.97 7.08 -4.29
CA ASP A 43 2.56 6.25 -5.34
C ASP A 43 4.09 6.25 -5.17
N ALA A 44 4.59 5.20 -4.52
CA ALA A 44 6.00 5.01 -4.22
C ALA A 44 6.72 4.15 -5.28
N ASP A 45 6.09 3.87 -6.43
CA ASP A 45 6.76 3.32 -7.62
C ASP A 45 7.42 4.46 -8.41
N MET A 46 8.60 4.86 -7.97
CA MET A 46 9.31 6.02 -8.50
C MET A 46 9.82 5.86 -9.95
N GLY A 47 9.69 4.67 -10.52
CA GLY A 47 10.06 4.40 -11.92
C GLY A 47 8.89 4.38 -12.88
N LEU A 48 7.78 3.81 -12.44
CA LEU A 48 6.59 3.50 -13.23
C LEU A 48 5.30 3.88 -12.48
N ALA A 49 5.23 5.09 -11.94
CA ALA A 49 4.06 5.59 -11.22
C ALA A 49 2.78 5.50 -12.08
N ASN A 50 1.79 4.75 -11.63
CA ASN A 50 0.58 4.45 -12.37
C ASN A 50 -0.72 4.83 -11.62
N ALA A 51 -0.65 5.14 -10.33
CA ALA A 51 -1.84 5.48 -9.54
C ALA A 51 -2.55 6.74 -10.06
N GLN A 52 -1.77 7.71 -10.58
CA GLN A 52 -2.30 8.92 -11.21
C GLN A 52 -3.17 8.60 -12.43
N ILE A 53 -2.73 7.67 -13.27
CA ILE A 53 -3.47 7.23 -14.45
C ILE A 53 -4.74 6.49 -14.03
N ALA A 54 -4.62 5.58 -13.06
CA ALA A 54 -5.72 4.77 -12.57
C ALA A 54 -6.86 5.60 -11.95
N LEU A 55 -6.53 6.71 -11.28
CA LEU A 55 -7.51 7.62 -10.64
C LEU A 55 -7.92 8.81 -11.52
N GLY A 56 -7.44 8.89 -12.77
CA GLY A 56 -7.78 9.97 -13.70
C GLY A 56 -7.31 11.35 -13.24
N SER A 57 -6.31 11.39 -12.36
CA SER A 57 -5.73 12.62 -11.87
C SER A 57 -4.66 13.12 -12.83
N ARG A 58 -4.62 14.44 -13.03
CA ARG A 58 -3.55 15.09 -13.80
C ARG A 58 -2.90 16.15 -12.92
N SER A 59 -1.71 15.86 -12.44
CA SER A 59 -0.90 16.84 -11.71
C SER A 59 0.44 17.02 -12.42
N PRO A 60 0.89 18.25 -12.66
CA PRO A 60 2.24 18.51 -13.14
C PRO A 60 3.28 18.32 -12.02
N LEU A 61 2.84 18.35 -10.76
CA LEU A 61 3.67 18.16 -9.58
C LEU A 61 3.62 16.71 -9.12
N ASN A 62 4.72 16.23 -8.59
CA ASN A 62 4.88 14.88 -8.08
C ASN A 62 5.96 14.85 -6.99
N ILE A 63 6.20 13.70 -6.39
CA ILE A 63 7.14 13.54 -5.27
C ILE A 63 8.56 14.04 -5.59
N SER A 64 8.98 14.12 -6.87
CA SER A 64 10.32 14.62 -7.19
C SER A 64 10.51 16.09 -6.84
N HIS A 65 9.44 16.89 -6.84
CA HIS A 65 9.49 18.30 -6.44
C HIS A 65 9.63 18.44 -4.91
N VAL A 66 9.16 17.44 -4.17
CA VAL A 66 9.39 17.37 -2.72
C VAL A 66 10.84 16.98 -2.43
N LEU A 67 11.34 15.97 -3.15
CA LEU A 67 12.72 15.50 -3.02
C LEU A 67 13.77 16.56 -3.36
N SER A 68 13.47 17.41 -4.35
CA SER A 68 14.33 18.55 -4.71
C SER A 68 14.19 19.75 -3.76
N GLY A 69 13.25 19.75 -2.84
CA GLY A 69 12.93 20.88 -1.96
C GLY A 69 12.22 22.04 -2.65
N GLU A 70 11.75 21.86 -3.90
CA GLU A 70 11.03 22.89 -4.65
C GLU A 70 9.62 23.12 -4.14
N ARG A 71 8.99 22.08 -3.59
CA ARG A 71 7.59 22.08 -3.12
C ARG A 71 7.44 21.28 -1.84
N SER A 72 6.49 21.69 -0.99
CA SER A 72 6.02 20.88 0.14
C SER A 72 5.10 19.75 -0.34
N LEU A 73 4.88 18.75 0.50
CA LEU A 73 3.97 17.66 0.16
C LEU A 73 2.53 18.17 -0.04
N ARG A 74 2.09 19.15 0.74
CA ARG A 74 0.77 19.80 0.61
C ARG A 74 0.55 20.48 -0.74
N GLU A 75 1.61 20.97 -1.39
CA GLU A 75 1.51 21.56 -2.73
C GLU A 75 1.47 20.52 -3.84
N VAL A 76 1.98 19.30 -3.57
CA VAL A 76 2.10 18.22 -4.55
C VAL A 76 0.87 17.33 -4.57
N TRP A 77 0.24 17.07 -3.42
CA TRP A 77 -0.91 16.19 -3.39
C TRP A 77 -2.12 16.75 -4.13
N VAL A 78 -2.98 15.88 -4.66
CA VAL A 78 -4.14 16.28 -5.45
C VAL A 78 -5.35 15.45 -5.08
N LYS A 79 -6.50 16.12 -4.90
CA LYS A 79 -7.76 15.43 -4.62
C LYS A 79 -8.30 14.76 -5.89
N THR A 80 -8.60 13.47 -5.79
CA THR A 80 -9.17 12.68 -6.88
C THR A 80 -10.71 12.65 -6.81
N SER A 81 -11.36 12.22 -7.89
CA SER A 81 -12.81 12.01 -7.93
C SER A 81 -13.31 10.92 -6.99
N ALA A 82 -12.43 10.00 -6.58
CA ALA A 82 -12.72 8.96 -5.59
C ALA A 82 -12.62 9.46 -4.13
N GLY A 83 -12.37 10.75 -3.90
CA GLY A 83 -12.22 11.33 -2.56
C GLY A 83 -10.85 11.09 -1.91
N VAL A 84 -9.94 10.43 -2.61
CA VAL A 84 -8.58 10.12 -2.16
C VAL A 84 -7.66 11.31 -2.46
N MET A 85 -6.79 11.68 -1.52
CA MET A 85 -5.70 12.61 -1.74
C MET A 85 -4.50 11.83 -2.31
N LEU A 86 -4.23 11.99 -3.60
CA LEU A 86 -3.13 11.31 -4.28
C LEU A 86 -1.85 12.13 -4.17
N ILE A 87 -0.77 11.50 -3.75
CA ILE A 87 0.61 11.98 -3.84
C ILE A 87 1.24 11.28 -5.04
N PRO A 88 1.36 11.96 -6.21
CA PRO A 88 1.82 11.32 -7.42
C PRO A 88 3.29 10.94 -7.33
N GLY A 89 3.62 9.71 -7.72
CA GLY A 89 4.98 9.27 -7.92
C GLY A 89 5.61 9.92 -9.16
N ALA A 90 6.92 9.87 -9.23
CA ALA A 90 7.66 10.38 -10.39
C ALA A 90 7.72 9.32 -11.50
N SER A 91 7.31 9.68 -12.70
CA SER A 91 7.39 8.80 -13.87
C SER A 91 8.39 9.31 -14.90
N GLY A 92 9.12 8.39 -15.55
CA GLY A 92 9.95 8.70 -16.71
C GLY A 92 11.30 9.36 -16.40
N ARG A 93 11.70 9.50 -15.16
CA ARG A 93 13.02 10.00 -14.75
C ARG A 93 13.90 8.83 -14.30
N ARG A 94 14.93 8.55 -15.08
CA ARG A 94 15.88 7.44 -14.80
C ARG A 94 16.68 7.65 -13.51
N ASP A 95 16.96 8.89 -13.14
CA ASP A 95 17.64 9.30 -11.92
C ASP A 95 16.82 8.96 -10.65
N LEU A 96 15.49 8.86 -10.77
CA LEU A 96 14.59 8.50 -9.67
C LEU A 96 14.25 7.00 -9.60
N ALA A 97 14.59 6.24 -10.62
CA ALA A 97 14.45 4.77 -10.59
C ALA A 97 15.46 4.10 -9.63
N ALA A 98 16.51 4.81 -9.22
CA ALA A 98 17.53 4.37 -8.28
C ALA A 98 17.57 5.30 -7.05
N ILE A 99 16.42 5.54 -6.43
CA ILE A 99 16.32 6.34 -5.20
C ILE A 99 17.12 5.70 -4.09
N GLY A 100 18.02 6.51 -3.50
CA GLY A 100 18.83 6.12 -2.35
C GLY A 100 18.08 6.19 -1.02
N GLU A 101 18.75 5.79 0.06
CA GLU A 101 18.17 5.82 1.40
C GLU A 101 17.85 7.24 1.89
N SER A 102 18.61 8.26 1.46
CA SER A 102 18.39 9.65 1.84
C SER A 102 17.09 10.20 1.27
N GLU A 103 16.81 9.90 0.01
CA GLU A 103 15.57 10.31 -0.65
C GLU A 103 14.35 9.61 -0.04
N ILE A 104 14.47 8.32 0.27
CA ILE A 104 13.40 7.58 0.96
C ILE A 104 13.13 8.19 2.35
N SER A 105 14.18 8.54 3.09
CA SER A 105 14.04 9.21 4.37
C SER A 105 13.31 10.56 4.22
N THR A 106 13.65 11.32 3.18
CA THR A 106 12.97 12.58 2.86
C THR A 106 11.48 12.37 2.56
N VAL A 107 11.12 11.32 1.78
CA VAL A 107 9.72 10.98 1.52
C VAL A 107 9.00 10.65 2.81
N ILE A 108 9.57 9.77 3.66
CA ILE A 108 8.97 9.37 4.95
C ILE A 108 8.77 10.59 5.87
N GLN A 109 9.73 11.49 5.93
CA GLN A 109 9.64 12.70 6.75
C GLN A 109 8.63 13.70 6.19
N SER A 110 8.57 13.89 4.88
CA SER A 110 7.65 14.86 4.27
C SER A 110 6.17 14.53 4.50
N VAL A 111 5.85 13.25 4.74
CA VAL A 111 4.47 12.83 5.05
C VAL A 111 3.98 13.38 6.40
N ASN A 112 4.88 13.78 7.31
CA ASN A 112 4.50 14.44 8.57
C ASN A 112 3.75 15.76 8.33
N ASP A 113 3.96 16.45 7.20
CA ASP A 113 3.27 17.68 6.84
C ASP A 113 1.74 17.50 6.76
N ILE A 114 1.26 16.28 6.54
CA ILE A 114 -0.15 15.96 6.34
C ILE A 114 -0.76 15.08 7.44
N VAL A 115 -0.03 14.84 8.54
CA VAL A 115 -0.44 13.92 9.62
C VAL A 115 -1.82 14.25 10.20
N ASP A 116 -2.16 15.52 10.34
CA ASP A 116 -3.45 15.98 10.90
C ASP A 116 -4.59 15.99 9.86
N ASP A 117 -4.27 15.80 8.59
CA ASP A 117 -5.25 15.86 7.48
C ASP A 117 -5.78 14.50 7.06
N ILE A 118 -5.15 13.41 7.51
CA ILE A 118 -5.46 12.04 7.08
C ILE A 118 -5.68 11.11 8.27
N ASP A 119 -6.45 10.05 8.03
CA ASP A 119 -6.66 8.94 8.97
C ASP A 119 -5.90 7.69 8.50
N VAL A 120 -5.72 7.56 7.18
CA VAL A 120 -5.04 6.43 6.55
C VAL A 120 -4.12 6.90 5.43
N LEU A 121 -2.89 6.39 5.44
CA LEU A 121 -1.95 6.46 4.33
C LEU A 121 -1.83 5.08 3.67
N VAL A 122 -2.22 4.96 2.42
CA VAL A 122 -1.92 3.78 1.58
C VAL A 122 -0.66 4.09 0.78
N VAL A 123 0.31 3.19 0.82
CA VAL A 123 1.58 3.32 0.07
C VAL A 123 1.62 2.23 -1.00
N ASP A 124 1.54 2.63 -2.27
CA ASP A 124 1.71 1.72 -3.41
C ASP A 124 3.21 1.53 -3.67
N VAL A 125 3.79 0.48 -3.10
CA VAL A 125 5.24 0.23 -3.11
C VAL A 125 5.65 -0.43 -4.41
N ALA A 126 6.80 -0.12 -5.00
CA ALA A 126 7.28 -0.80 -6.21
C ALA A 126 7.39 -2.32 -6.01
N ALA A 127 7.33 -3.08 -7.11
CA ALA A 127 7.47 -4.53 -7.04
C ALA A 127 8.92 -4.96 -6.79
N GLY A 128 9.11 -6.10 -6.14
CA GLY A 128 10.42 -6.72 -5.91
C GLY A 128 10.99 -6.51 -4.52
N ILE A 129 12.30 -6.67 -4.39
CA ILE A 129 13.05 -6.70 -3.13
C ILE A 129 14.22 -5.72 -3.08
N SER A 130 14.17 -4.64 -3.88
CA SER A 130 15.24 -3.65 -3.85
C SER A 130 15.36 -2.99 -2.45
N PRO A 131 16.54 -2.48 -2.08
CA PRO A 131 16.72 -1.79 -0.80
C PRO A 131 15.69 -0.67 -0.57
N SER A 132 15.33 0.07 -1.61
CA SER A 132 14.31 1.12 -1.56
C SER A 132 12.90 0.58 -1.21
N VAL A 133 12.52 -0.54 -1.83
CA VAL A 133 11.25 -1.23 -1.52
C VAL A 133 11.22 -1.69 -0.07
N MET A 134 12.30 -2.32 0.38
CA MET A 134 12.41 -2.82 1.75
C MET A 134 12.40 -1.69 2.79
N SER A 135 13.07 -0.57 2.51
CA SER A 135 13.07 0.62 3.39
C SER A 135 11.68 1.23 3.53
N ILE A 136 10.91 1.34 2.43
CA ILE A 136 9.53 1.84 2.48
C ILE A 136 8.63 0.87 3.25
N LEU A 137 8.75 -0.46 3.01
CA LEU A 137 7.95 -1.46 3.71
C LEU A 137 8.27 -1.51 5.21
N SER A 138 9.52 -1.32 5.60
CA SER A 138 9.89 -1.25 7.01
C SER A 138 9.30 -0.03 7.72
N ALA A 139 9.05 1.04 6.98
CA ALA A 139 8.43 2.25 7.52
C ALA A 139 6.89 2.16 7.62
N CYS A 140 6.25 1.21 6.93
CA CYS A 140 4.80 1.00 6.99
C CYS A 140 4.39 0.27 8.27
N HIS A 141 3.18 0.57 8.77
CA HIS A 141 2.59 -0.09 9.93
C HIS A 141 2.10 -1.50 9.59
N TYR A 142 1.41 -1.66 8.48
CA TYR A 142 0.87 -2.92 7.99
C TYR A 142 1.38 -3.19 6.58
N ARG A 143 1.69 -4.45 6.26
CA ARG A 143 2.30 -4.86 4.98
C ARG A 143 1.39 -5.87 4.31
N LEU A 144 0.75 -5.44 3.21
CA LEU A 144 -0.11 -6.27 2.38
C LEU A 144 0.70 -6.77 1.19
N ILE A 145 0.84 -8.08 1.06
CA ILE A 145 1.52 -8.71 -0.07
C ILE A 145 0.47 -9.24 -1.04
N VAL A 146 0.42 -8.62 -2.22
CA VAL A 146 -0.48 -9.00 -3.31
C VAL A 146 0.18 -10.10 -4.15
N LEU A 147 -0.55 -11.19 -4.38
CA LEU A 147 -0.06 -12.32 -5.17
C LEU A 147 -1.20 -12.91 -6.01
N ARG A 148 -0.82 -13.64 -7.07
CA ARG A 148 -1.72 -14.40 -7.94
C ARG A 148 -1.42 -15.89 -7.83
N ASP A 149 -2.39 -16.73 -8.22
CA ASP A 149 -2.21 -18.17 -8.30
C ASP A 149 -1.39 -18.57 -9.55
N GLU A 150 -0.14 -18.14 -9.58
CA GLU A 150 0.86 -18.41 -10.61
C GLU A 150 2.17 -18.82 -9.92
N PRO A 151 2.87 -19.87 -10.40
CA PRO A 151 4.10 -20.36 -9.75
C PRO A 151 5.15 -19.26 -9.52
N SER A 152 5.37 -18.38 -10.51
CA SER A 152 6.31 -17.27 -10.38
C SER A 152 5.85 -16.22 -9.34
N SER A 153 4.56 -15.88 -9.32
CA SER A 153 4.02 -14.92 -8.33
C SER A 153 4.15 -15.44 -6.90
N ILE A 154 3.91 -16.75 -6.70
CA ILE A 154 4.06 -17.41 -5.40
C ILE A 154 5.52 -17.41 -4.96
N ALA A 155 6.45 -17.78 -5.86
CA ALA A 155 7.89 -17.79 -5.57
C ALA A 155 8.43 -16.39 -5.23
N ASP A 156 8.03 -15.37 -6.00
CA ASP A 156 8.47 -13.98 -5.80
C ASP A 156 7.87 -13.39 -4.52
N ALA A 157 6.59 -13.68 -4.20
CA ALA A 157 5.98 -13.29 -2.95
C ALA A 157 6.67 -13.93 -1.74
N TYR A 158 7.00 -15.22 -1.83
CA TYR A 158 7.80 -15.89 -0.81
C TYR A 158 9.18 -15.24 -0.63
N GLY A 159 9.87 -14.92 -1.74
CA GLY A 159 11.15 -14.20 -1.70
C GLY A 159 11.05 -12.85 -0.97
N THR A 160 9.99 -12.08 -1.24
CA THR A 160 9.73 -10.81 -0.58
C THR A 160 9.50 -11.01 0.93
N ILE A 161 8.64 -11.94 1.32
CA ILE A 161 8.37 -12.26 2.73
C ILE A 161 9.65 -12.71 3.43
N LYS A 162 10.43 -13.58 2.79
CA LYS A 162 11.70 -14.04 3.34
C LYS A 162 12.65 -12.88 3.67
N VAL A 163 12.90 -11.97 2.71
CA VAL A 163 13.79 -10.82 2.94
C VAL A 163 13.24 -9.94 4.08
N MET A 164 11.94 -9.63 4.08
CA MET A 164 11.31 -8.85 5.13
C MET A 164 11.53 -9.46 6.52
N THR A 165 11.33 -10.77 6.64
CA THR A 165 11.43 -11.48 7.92
C THR A 165 12.88 -11.66 8.34
N THR A 166 13.76 -12.18 7.45
CA THR A 166 15.11 -12.61 7.84
C THR A 166 16.11 -11.45 7.91
N GLU A 167 15.91 -10.39 7.13
CA GLU A 167 16.86 -9.26 7.08
C GLU A 167 16.35 -8.04 7.86
N LEU A 168 15.01 -7.86 7.96
CA LEU A 168 14.42 -6.68 8.56
C LEU A 168 13.66 -6.97 9.87
N GLY A 169 13.44 -8.25 10.22
CA GLY A 169 12.69 -8.65 11.42
C GLY A 169 11.21 -8.28 11.36
N LEU A 170 10.64 -8.18 10.14
CA LEU A 170 9.25 -7.78 9.92
C LEU A 170 8.37 -9.03 9.81
N ASP A 171 7.79 -9.46 10.93
CA ASP A 171 7.09 -10.73 11.02
C ASP A 171 5.58 -10.61 10.72
N GLU A 172 5.03 -9.40 10.80
CA GLU A 172 3.61 -9.16 10.57
C GLU A 172 3.33 -8.87 9.09
N VAL A 173 2.89 -9.91 8.37
CA VAL A 173 2.63 -9.89 6.93
C VAL A 173 1.20 -10.35 6.65
N TYR A 174 0.48 -9.61 5.82
CA TYR A 174 -0.87 -9.90 5.39
C TYR A 174 -0.91 -10.26 3.91
N LEU A 175 -1.51 -11.39 3.55
CA LEU A 175 -1.67 -11.81 2.15
C LEU A 175 -3.01 -11.36 1.58
N VAL A 176 -2.95 -10.88 0.35
CA VAL A 176 -4.12 -10.52 -0.46
C VAL A 176 -4.03 -11.27 -1.80
N PRO A 177 -4.56 -12.51 -1.87
CA PRO A 177 -4.73 -13.21 -3.15
C PRO A 177 -5.59 -12.38 -4.09
N ASN A 178 -5.07 -12.10 -5.30
CA ASN A 178 -5.71 -11.24 -6.29
C ASN A 178 -6.02 -11.97 -7.59
N MET A 179 -7.09 -11.56 -8.26
CA MET A 179 -7.57 -12.17 -9.52
C MET A 179 -7.84 -13.67 -9.37
N VAL A 180 -8.39 -14.08 -8.24
CA VAL A 180 -8.76 -15.47 -7.99
C VAL A 180 -10.16 -15.79 -8.52
N PRO A 181 -10.44 -17.06 -8.90
CA PRO A 181 -11.76 -17.45 -9.40
C PRO A 181 -12.87 -17.33 -8.35
N SER A 182 -12.53 -17.49 -7.06
CA SER A 182 -13.46 -17.41 -5.93
C SER A 182 -12.73 -17.16 -4.63
N GLN A 183 -13.45 -16.74 -3.58
CA GLN A 183 -12.90 -16.61 -2.22
C GLN A 183 -12.30 -17.93 -1.72
N GLY A 184 -12.92 -19.07 -2.06
CA GLY A 184 -12.39 -20.40 -1.72
C GLY A 184 -11.05 -20.69 -2.37
N SER A 185 -10.87 -20.32 -3.65
CA SER A 185 -9.59 -20.45 -4.36
C SER A 185 -8.52 -19.55 -3.75
N GLY A 186 -8.88 -18.33 -3.37
CA GLY A 186 -7.97 -17.43 -2.68
C GLY A 186 -7.53 -17.94 -1.31
N TRP A 187 -8.46 -18.53 -0.55
CA TRP A 187 -8.14 -19.19 0.72
C TRP A 187 -7.18 -20.38 0.53
N GLN A 188 -7.33 -21.19 -0.53
CA GLN A 188 -6.41 -22.27 -0.86
C GLN A 188 -5.02 -21.74 -1.23
N LEU A 189 -4.93 -20.66 -2.00
CA LEU A 189 -3.66 -20.00 -2.32
C LEU A 189 -2.97 -19.49 -1.05
N PHE A 190 -3.71 -18.82 -0.16
CA PHE A 190 -3.20 -18.40 1.14
C PHE A 190 -2.64 -19.58 1.94
N LYS A 191 -3.39 -20.67 2.08
CA LYS A 191 -2.94 -21.86 2.83
C LYS A 191 -1.61 -22.39 2.30
N ARG A 192 -1.48 -22.56 0.97
CA ARG A 192 -0.23 -23.03 0.36
C ARG A 192 0.94 -22.12 0.69
N MET A 193 0.73 -20.79 0.64
CA MET A 193 1.78 -19.82 0.98
C MET A 193 2.12 -19.87 2.46
N ASN A 194 1.11 -19.93 3.33
CA ASN A 194 1.32 -20.03 4.77
C ASN A 194 2.08 -21.30 5.16
N ASP A 195 1.76 -22.46 4.56
CA ASP A 195 2.46 -23.72 4.79
C ASP A 195 3.95 -23.61 4.40
N VAL A 196 4.25 -22.95 3.28
CA VAL A 196 5.62 -22.69 2.83
C VAL A 196 6.36 -21.76 3.80
N CYS A 197 5.74 -20.65 4.20
CA CYS A 197 6.33 -19.71 5.16
C CYS A 197 6.56 -20.36 6.52
N THR A 198 5.59 -21.10 7.04
CA THR A 198 5.72 -21.80 8.33
C THR A 198 6.82 -22.84 8.28
N ARG A 199 6.91 -23.62 7.20
CA ARG A 199 7.92 -24.68 7.05
C ARG A 199 9.33 -24.16 6.92
N PHE A 200 9.55 -23.09 6.17
CA PHE A 200 10.90 -22.64 5.80
C PHE A 200 11.37 -21.37 6.50
N LEU A 201 10.44 -20.57 7.05
CA LEU A 201 10.77 -19.33 7.75
C LEU A 201 10.39 -19.40 9.24
N GLY A 202 9.63 -20.43 9.66
CA GLY A 202 9.08 -20.49 11.01
C GLY A 202 8.02 -19.41 11.29
N LEU A 203 7.49 -18.77 10.23
CA LEU A 203 6.56 -17.65 10.30
C LEU A 203 5.19 -18.04 9.76
N SER A 204 4.12 -17.71 10.50
CA SER A 204 2.75 -17.76 10.00
C SER A 204 2.35 -16.40 9.45
N VAL A 205 1.91 -16.36 8.19
CA VAL A 205 1.38 -15.15 7.56
C VAL A 205 -0.12 -15.03 7.79
N ASN A 206 -0.66 -13.82 7.69
CA ASN A 206 -2.07 -13.54 7.95
C ASN A 206 -2.89 -13.46 6.65
N TYR A 207 -4.12 -13.94 6.69
CA TYR A 207 -5.08 -13.78 5.60
C TYR A 207 -6.03 -12.63 5.92
N LEU A 208 -6.24 -11.71 4.99
CA LEU A 208 -7.29 -10.71 5.10
C LEU A 208 -8.53 -11.16 4.30
N THR A 209 -8.43 -11.06 3.00
CA THR A 209 -9.46 -11.46 2.03
C THR A 209 -8.80 -11.68 0.68
N SER A 210 -9.57 -12.15 -0.29
CA SER A 210 -9.15 -12.25 -1.68
C SER A 210 -9.93 -11.29 -2.55
N ILE A 211 -9.34 -10.88 -3.68
CA ILE A 211 -10.02 -10.12 -4.72
C ILE A 211 -10.32 -11.08 -5.87
N GLU A 212 -11.59 -11.30 -6.14
CA GLU A 212 -12.05 -12.15 -7.24
C GLU A 212 -11.76 -11.49 -8.59
N ALA A 213 -11.55 -12.33 -9.62
CA ALA A 213 -11.43 -11.85 -10.99
C ALA A 213 -12.77 -11.24 -11.42
N ASP A 214 -12.75 -9.95 -11.72
CA ASP A 214 -13.91 -9.18 -12.16
C ASP A 214 -13.47 -8.21 -13.27
N GLU A 215 -13.99 -8.36 -14.46
CA GLU A 215 -13.67 -7.51 -15.61
C GLU A 215 -14.01 -6.03 -15.36
N LEU A 216 -15.00 -5.76 -14.52
CA LEU A 216 -15.42 -4.40 -14.17
C LEU A 216 -14.34 -3.63 -13.41
N ILE A 217 -13.39 -4.32 -12.73
CA ILE A 217 -12.22 -3.68 -12.15
C ILE A 217 -11.34 -3.06 -13.25
N MET A 218 -11.06 -3.85 -14.30
CA MET A 218 -10.23 -3.39 -15.42
C MET A 218 -10.95 -2.34 -16.27
N ASP A 219 -12.25 -2.48 -16.46
CA ASP A 219 -13.06 -1.50 -17.19
C ASP A 219 -13.11 -0.15 -16.44
N GLY A 220 -13.22 -0.18 -15.12
CA GLY A 220 -13.10 1.02 -14.29
C GLY A 220 -11.74 1.70 -14.49
N LEU A 221 -10.63 0.95 -14.41
CA LEU A 221 -9.29 1.49 -14.63
C LEU A 221 -9.09 2.08 -16.05
N ARG A 222 -9.66 1.45 -17.10
CA ARG A 222 -9.67 2.00 -18.47
C ARG A 222 -10.44 3.31 -18.57
N LYS A 223 -11.40 3.53 -17.68
CA LYS A 223 -12.16 4.78 -17.53
C LYS A 223 -11.56 5.73 -16.50
N HIS A 224 -10.39 5.41 -15.98
CA HIS A 224 -9.70 6.19 -14.94
C HIS A 224 -10.54 6.36 -13.66
N GLN A 225 -11.23 5.30 -13.27
CA GLN A 225 -12.09 5.27 -12.09
C GLN A 225 -11.81 4.02 -11.26
N SER A 226 -11.95 4.14 -9.94
CA SER A 226 -11.99 2.96 -9.08
C SER A 226 -13.25 2.13 -9.38
N VAL A 227 -13.19 0.82 -9.15
CA VAL A 227 -14.38 -0.04 -9.31
C VAL A 227 -15.51 0.35 -8.34
N LEU A 228 -15.16 0.94 -7.20
CA LEU A 228 -16.12 1.46 -6.21
C LEU A 228 -17.00 2.58 -6.80
N THR A 229 -16.43 3.40 -7.70
CA THR A 229 -17.14 4.48 -8.40
C THR A 229 -17.79 3.97 -9.69
N PHE A 230 -17.05 3.16 -10.46
CA PHE A 230 -17.48 2.69 -11.79
C PHE A 230 -18.62 1.67 -11.72
N ALA A 231 -18.49 0.67 -10.85
CA ALA A 231 -19.43 -0.44 -10.72
C ALA A 231 -19.64 -0.82 -9.24
N PRO A 232 -20.30 0.04 -8.43
CA PRO A 232 -20.38 -0.12 -6.97
C PRO A 232 -21.10 -1.40 -6.53
N GLY A 233 -21.90 -2.03 -7.37
CA GLY A 233 -22.59 -3.30 -7.10
C GLY A 233 -21.82 -4.55 -7.53
N SER A 234 -20.63 -4.42 -8.12
CA SER A 234 -19.84 -5.56 -8.60
C SER A 234 -19.22 -6.40 -7.47
N SER A 235 -18.79 -7.62 -7.83
CA SER A 235 -18.03 -8.48 -6.91
C SER A 235 -16.71 -7.84 -6.50
N GLY A 236 -15.99 -7.23 -7.43
CA GLY A 236 -14.76 -6.51 -7.16
C GLY A 236 -14.95 -5.34 -6.18
N ALA A 237 -16.02 -4.55 -6.35
CA ALA A 237 -16.31 -3.46 -5.42
C ALA A 237 -16.65 -3.98 -4.01
N ARG A 238 -17.38 -5.11 -3.90
CA ARG A 238 -17.65 -5.77 -2.63
C ARG A 238 -16.38 -6.23 -1.96
N ASP A 239 -15.48 -6.89 -2.70
CA ASP A 239 -14.23 -7.42 -2.16
C ASP A 239 -13.29 -6.31 -1.67
N PHE A 240 -13.21 -5.18 -2.37
CA PHE A 240 -12.44 -4.02 -1.91
C PHE A 240 -13.06 -3.34 -0.69
N ARG A 241 -14.40 -3.25 -0.57
CA ARG A 241 -15.01 -2.79 0.68
C ARG A 241 -14.66 -3.70 1.85
N ARG A 242 -14.75 -5.02 1.62
CA ARG A 242 -14.37 -6.00 2.64
C ARG A 242 -12.90 -5.87 3.04
N LEU A 243 -12.00 -5.68 2.07
CA LEU A 243 -10.58 -5.43 2.35
C LEU A 243 -10.41 -4.15 3.19
N GLY A 244 -11.10 -3.07 2.85
CA GLY A 244 -11.06 -1.81 3.60
C GLY A 244 -11.54 -1.97 5.04
N GLU A 245 -12.66 -2.66 5.27
CA GLU A 245 -13.18 -2.97 6.61
C GLU A 245 -12.14 -3.73 7.44
N LEU A 246 -11.60 -4.83 6.89
CA LEU A 246 -10.63 -5.67 7.58
C LEU A 246 -9.33 -4.93 7.91
N VAL A 247 -8.89 -4.03 7.06
CA VAL A 247 -7.71 -3.19 7.31
C VAL A 247 -7.98 -2.19 8.45
N LEU A 248 -9.19 -1.65 8.56
CA LEU A 248 -9.55 -0.78 9.68
C LEU A 248 -9.67 -1.54 11.00
N ASP A 249 -10.06 -2.82 10.95
CA ASP A 249 -10.17 -3.70 12.12
C ASP A 249 -8.82 -4.26 12.60
N LEU A 250 -7.72 -4.03 11.86
CA LEU A 250 -6.39 -4.47 12.31
C LEU A 250 -6.05 -3.85 13.67
N PRO A 251 -5.36 -4.59 14.56
CA PRO A 251 -4.98 -4.09 15.87
C PRO A 251 -4.27 -2.74 15.77
N ALA A 252 -4.46 -1.87 16.77
CA ALA A 252 -3.61 -0.71 16.91
C ALA A 252 -2.16 -1.18 17.14
N LEU A 253 -1.20 -0.40 16.63
CA LEU A 253 0.21 -0.71 16.85
C LEU A 253 0.52 -0.65 18.35
N ALA A 254 0.92 -1.78 18.90
CA ALA A 254 1.33 -1.88 20.30
C ALA A 254 2.77 -1.40 20.50
N ASP A 255 3.63 -1.55 19.48
CA ASP A 255 5.04 -1.23 19.53
C ASP A 255 5.55 -0.62 18.22
N VAL A 256 6.48 0.30 18.33
CA VAL A 256 7.20 0.89 17.20
C VAL A 256 8.24 -0.12 16.70
N GLN A 257 7.97 -0.78 15.59
CA GLN A 257 8.90 -1.71 14.96
C GLN A 257 9.77 -0.98 13.92
N GLY A 258 11.10 -1.01 14.11
CA GLY A 258 12.07 -0.46 13.16
C GLY A 258 12.59 0.94 13.54
N GLN A 259 13.69 1.35 12.87
CA GLN A 259 14.39 2.62 13.15
C GLN A 259 13.80 3.82 12.40
N ARG A 260 12.98 3.60 11.38
CA ARG A 260 12.35 4.64 10.54
C ARG A 260 10.92 4.22 10.26
N GLN A 261 9.95 5.01 10.74
CA GLN A 261 8.54 4.79 10.49
C GLN A 261 7.88 6.06 10.00
N PHE A 262 6.84 5.91 9.20
CA PHE A 262 5.94 7.01 8.91
C PHE A 262 5.29 7.48 10.22
N PHE A 263 5.21 8.78 10.42
CA PHE A 263 4.61 9.41 11.61
C PHE A 263 5.27 8.99 12.94
N PHE A 264 6.57 8.72 12.94
CA PHE A 264 7.29 8.21 14.12
C PHE A 264 7.11 9.07 15.38
N GLU A 265 7.19 10.39 15.26
CA GLU A 265 7.01 11.32 16.38
C GLU A 265 5.59 11.22 16.94
N ARG A 266 4.57 11.14 16.09
CA ARG A 266 3.16 10.99 16.48
C ARG A 266 2.90 9.63 17.15
N LEU A 267 3.56 8.57 16.68
CA LEU A 267 3.46 7.25 17.30
C LEU A 267 4.01 7.27 18.75
N LEU A 268 5.13 7.94 18.97
CA LEU A 268 5.71 8.07 20.32
C LEU A 268 4.78 8.85 21.26
N GLU A 269 4.12 9.91 20.81
CA GLU A 269 3.15 10.67 21.59
C GLU A 269 1.98 9.78 22.05
N VAL A 270 1.39 9.02 21.13
CA VAL A 270 0.23 8.14 21.41
C VAL A 270 0.60 7.00 22.37
N THR A 271 1.81 6.43 22.26
CA THR A 271 2.25 5.33 23.12
C THR A 271 2.63 5.77 24.53
N GLN A 272 2.90 7.07 24.76
CA GLN A 272 3.21 7.62 26.09
C GLN A 272 1.94 8.05 26.87
N GLU A 273 0.82 8.22 26.21
CA GLU A 273 -0.46 8.64 26.83
C GLU A 273 -1.41 7.45 27.18
N GLY A 274 -1.10 6.23 26.77
CA GLY A 274 -1.89 5.00 27.03
C GLY A 274 -1.26 4.10 28.07
#